data_f7c0f8ad17a1054de24a13690290a213
#
_entry.id   f7c0f8ad17a1054de24a13690290a213
#
_cell.length_a   1.000
_cell.length_b   1.000
_cell.length_c   1.000
_cell.angle_alpha   90.00
_cell.angle_beta   90.00
_cell.angle_gamma   90.00
#
_symmetry.space_group_name_H-M   'P 1'
#
loop_
_entity.id
_entity.type
_entity.pdbx_description
1 polymer ?
#
loop_
_entity_poly.entity_id
_entity_poly.type
_entity_poly.pdbx_seq_one_letter_code
_entity_poly.pdbx_strand_id
1 'polypeptide(L)'
;MKLGIVYHMPFWRAADGTLREVEGSFARYVDSLAPYFDEISLCVPVLAEARGEGTPIRASNVTLAALPPFEGPVHFYPKLLGLLPRLWRWVRGIDVLHCRIPSPAAIFAFALARLASRPAFVLVVGDLQALLPTMPYRGMKRVIWRAYTAFEEWNVQWMTNRSLAFANGAALAAKHARPGRQVVETTTTTISAGDIAARTDTCTGSTVRLLTVGRIDPRKGLRVLPEVVRRLRAAGLAVSLDIVGPAVGRPGEDERAAILDDVARLGVGANVRALGPVPLDRLLPMYRDYDVFVLPTLPGEGIPRVLLEAMTGGVPIVTTRVAGIPSLVTHEVNGWLVDQPTADAVADAIARIIGDAPLRQRLIANGYETARGFTLEAQAARMMSEVSSRLHVRLKQPATVPVA
;
A
#
# COMPACT_ATOMS: atom_id res chain seq x y z
N MET A 1 -3.92 28.04 2.72
CA MET A 1 -4.06 27.43 1.40
C MET A 1 -4.88 26.16 1.50
N LYS A 2 -5.82 25.96 0.59
CA LYS A 2 -6.74 24.82 0.56
C LYS A 2 -6.33 23.81 -0.52
N LEU A 3 -6.05 22.57 -0.11
CA LEU A 3 -5.76 21.45 -1.01
C LEU A 3 -7.05 20.73 -1.38
N GLY A 4 -7.32 20.53 -2.65
CA GLY A 4 -8.34 19.59 -3.12
C GLY A 4 -7.70 18.26 -3.47
N ILE A 5 -8.22 17.15 -2.95
CA ILE A 5 -7.76 15.81 -3.31
C ILE A 5 -8.91 15.05 -3.96
N VAL A 6 -8.67 14.49 -5.16
CA VAL A 6 -9.64 13.63 -5.85
C VAL A 6 -9.11 12.21 -5.96
N TYR A 7 -9.94 11.24 -5.53
CA TYR A 7 -9.64 9.81 -5.62
C TYR A 7 -10.92 8.97 -5.65
N HIS A 8 -10.79 7.70 -6.01
CA HIS A 8 -11.95 6.79 -6.15
C HIS A 8 -12.22 5.91 -4.93
N MET A 9 -11.38 5.99 -3.88
CA MET A 9 -11.56 5.20 -2.67
C MET A 9 -12.81 5.64 -1.92
N PRO A 10 -13.72 4.72 -1.57
CA PRO A 10 -14.96 5.05 -0.90
C PRO A 10 -14.75 5.33 0.59
N PHE A 11 -15.49 6.32 1.07
CA PHE A 11 -15.60 6.69 2.48
C PHE A 11 -17.02 6.53 2.96
N TRP A 12 -17.19 6.49 4.26
CA TRP A 12 -18.50 6.68 4.91
C TRP A 12 -18.32 7.54 6.16
N ARG A 13 -19.45 8.05 6.65
CA ARG A 13 -19.48 8.77 7.92
C ARG A 13 -19.97 7.82 9.00
N ALA A 14 -19.16 7.62 10.03
CA ALA A 14 -19.53 6.82 11.20
C ALA A 14 -20.55 7.58 12.08
N ALA A 15 -21.17 6.88 13.04
CA ALA A 15 -22.17 7.46 13.95
C ALA A 15 -21.58 8.60 14.82
N ASP A 16 -20.30 8.56 15.11
CA ASP A 16 -19.54 9.60 15.83
C ASP A 16 -19.19 10.82 14.94
N GLY A 17 -19.63 10.83 13.68
CA GLY A 17 -19.35 11.88 12.70
C GLY A 17 -18.00 11.75 11.99
N THR A 18 -17.12 10.82 12.37
CA THR A 18 -15.82 10.65 11.74
C THR A 18 -15.94 10.11 10.31
N LEU A 19 -15.04 10.58 9.44
CA LEU A 19 -14.88 10.02 8.10
C LEU A 19 -13.97 8.80 8.16
N ARG A 20 -14.43 7.68 7.63
CA ARG A 20 -13.69 6.41 7.62
C ARG A 20 -13.53 5.89 6.20
N GLU A 21 -12.37 5.32 5.92
CA GLU A 21 -12.01 4.68 4.65
C GLU A 21 -12.04 3.17 4.77
N VAL A 22 -12.43 2.48 3.70
CA VAL A 22 -12.55 1.01 3.66
C VAL A 22 -11.21 0.30 3.86
N GLU A 23 -10.16 0.73 3.14
CA GLU A 23 -8.84 0.04 3.11
C GLU A 23 -7.80 0.63 4.07
N GLY A 24 -7.99 1.84 4.54
CA GLY A 24 -7.16 2.51 5.55
C GLY A 24 -5.89 3.20 5.08
N SER A 25 -5.36 2.85 3.94
CA SER A 25 -4.09 3.40 3.47
C SER A 25 -4.18 4.85 2.98
N PHE A 26 -5.33 5.23 2.42
CA PHE A 26 -5.53 6.58 1.90
C PHE A 26 -5.90 7.57 2.99
N ALA A 27 -6.66 7.15 4.02
CA ALA A 27 -6.95 7.99 5.17
C ALA A 27 -5.66 8.44 5.87
N ARG A 28 -4.74 7.52 6.13
CA ARG A 28 -3.42 7.83 6.73
C ARG A 28 -2.58 8.73 5.84
N TYR A 29 -2.63 8.54 4.51
CA TYR A 29 -1.96 9.42 3.57
C TYR A 29 -2.53 10.85 3.62
N VAL A 30 -3.85 11.02 3.71
CA VAL A 30 -4.49 12.34 3.87
C VAL A 30 -4.04 12.99 5.17
N ASP A 31 -4.02 12.25 6.27
CA ASP A 31 -3.55 12.74 7.56
C ASP A 31 -2.10 13.25 7.50
N SER A 32 -1.22 12.57 6.74
CA SER A 32 0.18 13.00 6.57
C SER A 32 0.36 14.30 5.78
N LEU A 33 -0.60 14.64 4.91
CA LEU A 33 -0.59 15.89 4.15
C LEU A 33 -1.23 17.06 4.94
N ALA A 34 -2.10 16.75 5.88
CA ALA A 34 -2.91 17.76 6.60
C ALA A 34 -2.09 18.88 7.28
N PRO A 35 -0.89 18.62 7.84
CA PRO A 35 -0.08 19.67 8.47
C PRO A 35 0.44 20.75 7.51
N TYR A 36 0.45 20.47 6.21
CA TYR A 36 0.97 21.41 5.19
C TYR A 36 -0.07 22.41 4.68
N PHE A 37 -1.36 22.21 5.01
CA PHE A 37 -2.47 23.01 4.47
C PHE A 37 -3.36 23.58 5.58
N ASP A 38 -4.08 24.67 5.27
CA ASP A 38 -5.10 25.21 6.16
C ASP A 38 -6.34 24.31 6.18
N GLU A 39 -6.67 23.78 4.99
CA GLU A 39 -7.81 22.89 4.79
C GLU A 39 -7.49 21.88 3.67
N ILE A 40 -7.93 20.64 3.84
CA ILE A 40 -7.98 19.63 2.78
C ILE A 40 -9.44 19.36 2.45
N SER A 41 -9.80 19.47 1.16
CA SER A 41 -11.13 19.13 0.67
C SER A 41 -11.07 17.84 -0.14
N LEU A 42 -11.65 16.77 0.40
CA LEU A 42 -11.68 15.45 -0.24
C LEU A 42 -12.85 15.32 -1.20
N CYS A 43 -12.58 15.08 -2.47
CA CYS A 43 -13.57 14.75 -3.49
C CYS A 43 -13.54 13.24 -3.76
N VAL A 44 -14.33 12.49 -3.02
CA VAL A 44 -14.33 11.01 -2.98
C VAL A 44 -15.74 10.45 -2.94
N PRO A 45 -15.95 9.19 -3.39
CA PRO A 45 -17.24 8.49 -3.24
C PRO A 45 -17.62 8.33 -1.77
N VAL A 46 -18.87 8.56 -1.44
CA VAL A 46 -19.38 8.39 -0.07
C VAL A 46 -20.48 7.34 -0.06
N LEU A 47 -20.30 6.32 0.75
CA LEU A 47 -21.26 5.26 0.97
C LEU A 47 -22.31 5.70 1.99
N ALA A 48 -23.55 5.26 1.80
CA ALA A 48 -24.63 5.48 2.75
C ALA A 48 -24.48 4.62 4.01
N GLU A 49 -23.87 3.43 3.87
CA GLU A 49 -23.69 2.47 4.95
C GLU A 49 -22.22 2.17 5.19
N ALA A 50 -21.87 1.85 6.43
CA ALA A 50 -20.53 1.44 6.82
C ALA A 50 -20.14 0.10 6.17
N ARG A 51 -18.89 -0.01 5.72
CA ARG A 51 -18.28 -1.28 5.29
C ARG A 51 -17.19 -1.70 6.27
N GLY A 52 -17.58 -2.38 7.33
CA GLY A 52 -16.63 -2.82 8.36
C GLY A 52 -16.22 -1.70 9.33
N GLU A 53 -15.10 -1.86 10.01
CA GLU A 53 -14.58 -0.88 10.98
C GLU A 53 -13.98 0.36 10.29
N GLY A 54 -13.29 0.18 9.18
CA GLY A 54 -12.56 1.21 8.43
C GLY A 54 -11.56 2.03 9.24
N THR A 55 -10.71 2.77 8.55
CA THR A 55 -9.71 3.63 9.18
C THR A 55 -10.21 5.08 9.21
N PRO A 56 -10.23 5.74 10.38
CA PRO A 56 -10.67 7.13 10.49
C PRO A 56 -9.62 8.10 9.92
N ILE A 57 -10.09 9.22 9.34
CA ILE A 57 -9.27 10.41 9.18
C ILE A 57 -9.17 11.08 10.55
N ARG A 58 -7.96 11.35 11.00
CA ARG A 58 -7.66 11.94 12.31
C ARG A 58 -7.47 13.47 12.25
N ALA A 59 -7.08 13.97 11.09
CA ALA A 59 -6.86 15.39 10.88
C ALA A 59 -8.17 16.19 10.95
N SER A 60 -8.19 17.25 11.75
CA SER A 60 -9.38 18.09 11.99
C SER A 60 -9.67 19.11 10.87
N ASN A 61 -8.69 19.36 10.00
CA ASN A 61 -8.80 20.31 8.89
C ASN A 61 -9.22 19.66 7.56
N VAL A 62 -9.86 18.50 7.61
CA VAL A 62 -10.33 17.77 6.43
C VAL A 62 -11.83 17.95 6.25
N THR A 63 -12.24 18.41 5.07
CA THR A 63 -13.64 18.59 4.65
C THR A 63 -13.98 17.64 3.50
N LEU A 64 -15.25 17.35 3.32
CA LEU A 64 -15.75 16.38 2.35
C LEU A 64 -16.54 17.04 1.22
N ALA A 65 -16.11 16.84 -0.02
CA ALA A 65 -16.89 17.10 -1.24
C ALA A 65 -17.37 15.75 -1.78
N ALA A 66 -18.53 15.30 -1.32
CA ALA A 66 -19.05 13.97 -1.58
C ALA A 66 -19.36 13.76 -3.07
N LEU A 67 -18.81 12.68 -3.64
CA LEU A 67 -19.27 12.08 -4.89
C LEU A 67 -20.30 10.98 -4.58
N PRO A 68 -21.27 10.74 -5.47
CA PRO A 68 -22.13 9.58 -5.33
C PRO A 68 -21.27 8.30 -5.41
N PRO A 69 -21.68 7.23 -4.73
CA PRO A 69 -20.96 5.97 -4.77
C PRO A 69 -20.94 5.39 -6.19
N PHE A 70 -19.78 4.85 -6.58
CA PHE A 70 -19.62 4.12 -7.84
C PHE A 70 -18.62 2.98 -7.67
N GLU A 71 -18.88 1.89 -8.35
CA GLU A 71 -17.97 0.75 -8.45
C GLU A 71 -17.42 0.71 -9.87
N GLY A 72 -16.22 1.23 -10.05
CA GLY A 72 -15.54 1.28 -11.33
C GLY A 72 -16.15 2.24 -12.35
N PRO A 73 -15.64 2.21 -13.59
CA PRO A 73 -15.99 3.17 -14.64
C PRO A 73 -17.44 3.06 -15.11
N VAL A 74 -17.97 1.84 -15.16
CA VAL A 74 -19.35 1.59 -15.67
C VAL A 74 -20.41 2.33 -14.84
N HIS A 75 -20.19 2.45 -13.54
CA HIS A 75 -21.11 3.19 -12.65
C HIS A 75 -20.80 4.68 -12.55
N PHE A 76 -19.59 5.11 -12.94
CA PHE A 76 -19.17 6.51 -12.87
C PHE A 76 -19.61 7.32 -14.10
N TYR A 77 -19.29 6.86 -15.32
CA TYR A 77 -19.51 7.65 -16.55
C TYR A 77 -20.96 8.06 -16.79
N PRO A 78 -21.99 7.23 -16.54
CA PRO A 78 -23.39 7.66 -16.70
C PRO A 78 -23.80 8.84 -15.82
N LYS A 79 -23.11 9.02 -14.66
CA LYS A 79 -23.40 10.10 -13.70
C LYS A 79 -22.60 11.38 -14.01
N LEU A 80 -21.66 11.32 -14.93
CA LEU A 80 -20.64 12.37 -15.15
C LEU A 80 -21.26 13.74 -15.46
N LEU A 81 -22.23 13.81 -16.40
CA LEU A 81 -22.83 15.09 -16.78
C LEU A 81 -23.44 15.82 -15.60
N GLY A 82 -24.11 15.10 -14.69
CA GLY A 82 -24.68 15.68 -13.45
C GLY A 82 -23.62 16.06 -12.41
N LEU A 83 -22.40 15.49 -12.51
CA LEU A 83 -21.30 15.78 -11.59
C LEU A 83 -20.46 17.00 -12.01
N LEU A 84 -20.37 17.31 -13.30
CA LEU A 84 -19.52 18.40 -13.81
C LEU A 84 -19.78 19.75 -13.12
N PRO A 85 -21.02 20.23 -12.89
CA PRO A 85 -21.24 21.49 -12.19
C PRO A 85 -20.79 21.47 -10.72
N ARG A 86 -20.85 20.31 -10.06
CA ARG A 86 -20.38 20.13 -8.68
C ARG A 86 -18.84 20.13 -8.64
N LEU A 87 -18.21 19.39 -9.55
CA LEU A 87 -16.75 19.39 -9.70
C LEU A 87 -16.21 20.77 -10.05
N TRP A 88 -16.89 21.52 -10.92
CA TRP A 88 -16.51 22.89 -11.27
C TRP A 88 -16.53 23.83 -10.05
N ARG A 89 -17.64 23.81 -9.29
CA ARG A 89 -17.73 24.62 -8.04
C ARG A 89 -16.66 24.24 -7.04
N TRP A 90 -16.41 22.93 -6.87
CA TRP A 90 -15.39 22.42 -5.96
C TRP A 90 -14.00 22.85 -6.39
N VAL A 91 -13.63 22.69 -7.64
CA VAL A 91 -12.33 23.08 -8.19
C VAL A 91 -12.07 24.59 -8.05
N ARG A 92 -13.10 25.42 -8.21
CA ARG A 92 -12.96 26.86 -7.99
C ARG A 92 -12.74 27.24 -6.52
N GLY A 93 -13.16 26.40 -5.62
CA GLY A 93 -13.03 26.60 -4.18
C GLY A 93 -11.74 26.09 -3.55
N ILE A 94 -10.81 25.54 -4.33
CA ILE A 94 -9.49 25.06 -3.87
C ILE A 94 -8.37 25.90 -4.46
N ASP A 95 -7.21 25.90 -3.82
CA ASP A 95 -6.02 26.61 -4.29
C ASP A 95 -5.09 25.71 -5.12
N VAL A 96 -4.94 24.44 -4.73
CA VAL A 96 -4.11 23.43 -5.39
C VAL A 96 -4.90 22.16 -5.53
N LEU A 97 -4.81 21.48 -6.67
CA LEU A 97 -5.43 20.17 -6.91
C LEU A 97 -4.40 19.05 -6.80
N HIS A 98 -4.72 18.01 -6.04
CA HIS A 98 -4.01 16.74 -6.03
C HIS A 98 -4.88 15.64 -6.62
N CYS A 99 -4.40 15.00 -7.69
CA CYS A 99 -5.05 13.84 -8.29
C CYS A 99 -4.27 12.58 -7.97
N ARG A 100 -4.91 11.63 -7.29
CA ARG A 100 -4.37 10.28 -7.12
C ARG A 100 -4.94 9.38 -8.19
N ILE A 101 -4.09 8.85 -9.06
CA ILE A 101 -4.48 8.19 -10.32
C ILE A 101 -3.87 6.77 -10.44
N PRO A 102 -4.54 5.85 -11.19
CA PRO A 102 -5.74 6.06 -12.00
C PRO A 102 -7.02 6.25 -11.15
N SER A 103 -7.91 7.14 -11.61
CA SER A 103 -9.20 7.38 -10.98
C SER A 103 -10.15 8.03 -11.99
N PRO A 104 -11.38 7.51 -12.20
CA PRO A 104 -12.28 8.01 -13.25
C PRO A 104 -12.66 9.49 -13.07
N ALA A 105 -12.74 9.99 -11.84
CA ALA A 105 -13.08 11.39 -11.57
C ALA A 105 -11.89 12.34 -11.77
N ALA A 106 -10.66 11.83 -11.69
CA ALA A 106 -9.46 12.67 -11.64
C ALA A 106 -9.22 13.44 -12.94
N ILE A 107 -9.45 12.80 -14.12
CA ILE A 107 -9.25 13.48 -15.41
C ILE A 107 -10.14 14.71 -15.55
N PHE A 108 -11.40 14.62 -15.11
CA PHE A 108 -12.36 15.73 -15.21
C PHE A 108 -12.04 16.83 -14.21
N ALA A 109 -11.71 16.48 -12.95
CA ALA A 109 -11.26 17.44 -11.97
C ALA A 109 -9.98 18.17 -12.44
N PHE A 110 -9.04 17.44 -13.03
CA PHE A 110 -7.79 17.99 -13.57
C PHE A 110 -8.06 18.94 -14.76
N ALA A 111 -8.91 18.54 -15.71
CA ALA A 111 -9.29 19.40 -16.84
C ALA A 111 -9.96 20.70 -16.37
N LEU A 112 -10.88 20.60 -15.40
CA LEU A 112 -11.54 21.76 -14.81
C LEU A 112 -10.55 22.65 -14.02
N ALA A 113 -9.59 22.06 -13.31
CA ALA A 113 -8.54 22.83 -12.62
C ALA A 113 -7.67 23.62 -13.60
N ARG A 114 -7.34 23.02 -14.75
CA ARG A 114 -6.64 23.71 -15.84
C ARG A 114 -7.42 24.91 -16.36
N LEU A 115 -8.73 24.73 -16.60
CA LEU A 115 -9.63 25.82 -17.01
C LEU A 115 -9.75 26.93 -15.96
N ALA A 116 -9.70 26.56 -14.67
CA ALA A 116 -9.74 27.51 -13.55
C ALA A 116 -8.37 28.08 -13.19
N SER A 117 -7.30 27.77 -13.95
CA SER A 117 -5.90 28.15 -13.68
C SER A 117 -5.42 27.74 -12.29
N ARG A 118 -5.90 26.61 -11.78
CA ARG A 118 -5.46 26.06 -10.51
C ARG A 118 -4.22 25.17 -10.72
N PRO A 119 -3.12 25.38 -9.97
CA PRO A 119 -1.98 24.49 -9.99
C PRO A 119 -2.39 23.08 -9.55
N ALA A 120 -1.77 22.07 -10.18
CA ALA A 120 -2.10 20.70 -9.90
C ALA A 120 -0.86 19.80 -9.87
N PHE A 121 -0.90 18.77 -9.04
CA PHE A 121 0.06 17.69 -9.07
C PHE A 121 -0.65 16.33 -9.04
N VAL A 122 -0.01 15.32 -9.60
CA VAL A 122 -0.58 13.98 -9.71
C VAL A 122 0.32 12.95 -9.03
N LEU A 123 -0.29 11.90 -8.48
CA LEU A 123 0.40 10.73 -7.96
C LEU A 123 -0.12 9.49 -8.67
N VAL A 124 0.73 8.87 -9.49
CA VAL A 124 0.44 7.59 -10.16
C VAL A 124 0.71 6.45 -9.17
N VAL A 125 -0.35 5.78 -8.72
CA VAL A 125 -0.25 4.73 -7.68
C VAL A 125 -0.28 3.31 -8.24
N GLY A 126 -0.65 3.12 -9.50
CA GLY A 126 -0.76 1.80 -10.11
C GLY A 126 -0.81 1.84 -11.62
N ASP A 127 -0.64 0.66 -12.23
CA ASP A 127 -0.70 0.44 -13.67
C ASP A 127 -1.86 -0.51 -14.02
N LEU A 128 -2.95 0.06 -14.55
CA LEU A 128 -4.12 -0.73 -14.96
C LEU A 128 -3.82 -1.63 -16.17
N GLN A 129 -2.90 -1.24 -17.06
CA GLN A 129 -2.53 -2.06 -18.21
C GLN A 129 -1.77 -3.31 -17.77
N ALA A 130 -0.89 -3.18 -16.78
CA ALA A 130 -0.16 -4.32 -16.22
C ALA A 130 -1.08 -5.33 -15.51
N LEU A 131 -2.25 -4.90 -15.04
CA LEU A 131 -3.24 -5.80 -14.44
C LEU A 131 -4.10 -6.56 -15.46
N LEU A 132 -4.18 -6.09 -16.71
CA LEU A 132 -5.07 -6.68 -17.71
C LEU A 132 -4.84 -8.18 -17.98
N PRO A 133 -3.60 -8.70 -18.05
CA PRO A 133 -3.34 -10.14 -18.21
C PRO A 133 -3.89 -11.02 -17.09
N THR A 134 -3.96 -10.47 -15.86
CA THR A 134 -4.40 -11.20 -14.66
C THR A 134 -5.91 -11.18 -14.45
N MET A 135 -6.64 -10.39 -15.26
CA MET A 135 -8.09 -10.27 -15.14
C MET A 135 -8.81 -11.46 -15.81
N PRO A 136 -9.90 -11.98 -15.20
CA PRO A 136 -10.62 -13.15 -15.70
C PRO A 136 -11.54 -12.85 -16.89
N TYR A 137 -11.31 -11.77 -17.62
CA TYR A 137 -12.17 -11.35 -18.72
C TYR A 137 -11.83 -12.06 -20.03
N ARG A 138 -12.87 -12.54 -20.74
CA ARG A 138 -12.79 -13.20 -22.05
C ARG A 138 -13.72 -12.52 -23.06
N GLY A 139 -13.50 -12.78 -24.35
CA GLY A 139 -14.36 -12.27 -25.45
C GLY A 139 -14.52 -10.76 -25.42
N MET A 140 -15.74 -10.28 -25.69
CA MET A 140 -16.07 -8.86 -25.78
C MET A 140 -15.72 -8.07 -24.49
N LYS A 141 -15.89 -8.66 -23.30
CA LYS A 141 -15.51 -8.02 -22.04
C LYS A 141 -14.01 -7.69 -22.02
N ARG A 142 -13.15 -8.58 -22.52
CA ARG A 142 -11.70 -8.33 -22.60
C ARG A 142 -11.37 -7.18 -23.56
N VAL A 143 -12.08 -7.07 -24.67
CA VAL A 143 -11.91 -5.97 -25.64
C VAL A 143 -12.28 -4.64 -25.00
N ILE A 144 -13.44 -4.57 -24.32
CA ILE A 144 -13.89 -3.36 -23.61
C ILE A 144 -12.87 -2.93 -22.54
N TRP A 145 -12.38 -3.89 -21.74
CA TRP A 145 -11.38 -3.58 -20.73
C TRP A 145 -10.04 -3.15 -21.29
N ARG A 146 -9.61 -3.70 -22.42
CA ARG A 146 -8.41 -3.22 -23.14
C ARG A 146 -8.58 -1.78 -23.62
N ALA A 147 -9.72 -1.45 -24.21
CA ALA A 147 -10.02 -0.07 -24.64
C ALA A 147 -10.05 0.88 -23.44
N TYR A 148 -10.69 0.48 -22.34
CA TYR A 148 -10.75 1.27 -21.11
C TYR A 148 -9.38 1.48 -20.50
N THR A 149 -8.57 0.44 -20.34
CA THR A 149 -7.20 0.58 -19.77
C THR A 149 -6.28 1.41 -20.67
N ALA A 150 -6.46 1.34 -22.00
CA ALA A 150 -5.74 2.22 -22.93
C ALA A 150 -6.17 3.69 -22.78
N PHE A 151 -7.47 3.93 -22.61
CA PHE A 151 -8.00 5.26 -22.36
C PHE A 151 -7.49 5.83 -21.01
N GLU A 152 -7.49 5.04 -19.95
CA GLU A 152 -6.94 5.45 -18.66
C GLU A 152 -5.43 5.71 -18.73
N GLU A 153 -4.68 4.91 -19.47
CA GLU A 153 -3.25 5.15 -19.70
C GLU A 153 -3.01 6.48 -20.44
N TRP A 154 -3.83 6.77 -21.45
CA TRP A 154 -3.79 8.05 -22.14
C TRP A 154 -4.10 9.21 -21.18
N ASN A 155 -5.11 9.06 -20.30
CA ASN A 155 -5.43 10.04 -19.23
C ASN A 155 -4.24 10.28 -18.31
N VAL A 156 -3.61 9.20 -17.83
CA VAL A 156 -2.43 9.27 -16.96
C VAL A 156 -1.31 10.03 -17.68
N GLN A 157 -1.00 9.68 -18.93
CA GLN A 157 0.03 10.37 -19.71
C GLN A 157 -0.32 11.84 -19.97
N TRP A 158 -1.58 12.14 -20.27
CA TRP A 158 -2.02 13.51 -20.50
C TRP A 158 -1.87 14.37 -19.24
N MET A 159 -2.19 13.83 -18.06
CA MET A 159 -2.09 14.53 -16.79
C MET A 159 -0.62 14.68 -16.35
N THR A 160 0.18 13.63 -16.41
CA THR A 160 1.61 13.65 -16.03
C THR A 160 2.42 14.60 -16.92
N ASN A 161 2.08 14.72 -18.19
CA ASN A 161 2.72 15.65 -19.12
C ASN A 161 2.36 17.13 -18.88
N ARG A 162 1.36 17.45 -18.06
CA ARG A 162 0.84 18.80 -17.85
C ARG A 162 0.85 19.28 -16.40
N SER A 163 1.43 18.49 -15.49
CA SER A 163 1.53 18.81 -14.07
C SER A 163 2.84 18.32 -13.48
N LEU A 164 3.12 18.70 -12.23
CA LEU A 164 4.08 18.00 -11.42
C LEU A 164 3.56 16.58 -11.17
N ALA A 165 4.36 15.57 -11.52
CA ALA A 165 3.96 14.17 -11.43
C ALA A 165 4.89 13.40 -10.49
N PHE A 166 4.26 12.61 -9.63
CA PHE A 166 4.90 11.59 -8.80
C PHE A 166 4.43 10.22 -9.25
N ALA A 167 5.27 9.19 -9.11
CA ALA A 167 4.91 7.82 -9.42
C ALA A 167 5.42 6.85 -8.36
N ASN A 168 4.62 5.84 -8.05
CA ASN A 168 4.93 4.82 -7.06
C ASN A 168 5.96 3.82 -7.61
N GLY A 169 7.22 4.06 -7.31
CA GLY A 169 8.37 3.25 -7.70
C GLY A 169 8.95 3.59 -9.07
N ALA A 170 10.22 3.18 -9.25
CA ALA A 170 11.04 3.50 -10.41
C ALA A 170 10.41 3.08 -11.76
N ALA A 171 9.75 1.92 -11.80
CA ALA A 171 9.15 1.39 -13.03
C ALA A 171 8.02 2.30 -13.55
N LEU A 172 7.12 2.78 -12.67
CA LEU A 172 6.07 3.73 -13.04
C LEU A 172 6.63 5.11 -13.37
N ALA A 173 7.64 5.55 -12.63
CA ALA A 173 8.32 6.82 -12.91
C ALA A 173 8.96 6.79 -14.31
N ALA A 174 9.70 5.74 -14.64
CA ALA A 174 10.31 5.54 -15.96
C ALA A 174 9.25 5.42 -17.09
N LYS A 175 8.16 4.67 -16.85
CA LYS A 175 7.06 4.49 -17.83
C LYS A 175 6.45 5.82 -18.25
N HIS A 176 6.28 6.76 -17.31
CA HIS A 176 5.61 8.04 -17.56
C HIS A 176 6.56 9.22 -17.79
N ALA A 177 7.89 9.03 -17.62
CA ALA A 177 8.88 10.04 -17.98
C ALA A 177 8.88 10.36 -19.48
N ARG A 178 9.17 11.62 -19.84
CA ARG A 178 9.30 12.09 -21.22
C ARG A 178 10.49 13.07 -21.32
N PRO A 179 11.08 13.28 -22.49
CA PRO A 179 12.10 14.30 -22.69
C PRO A 179 11.62 15.67 -22.17
N GLY A 180 12.41 16.31 -21.31
CA GLY A 180 12.07 17.58 -20.66
C GLY A 180 10.99 17.51 -19.57
N ARG A 181 10.47 16.32 -19.20
CA ARG A 181 9.47 16.10 -18.17
C ARG A 181 9.88 14.95 -17.26
N GLN A 182 10.37 15.30 -16.09
CA GLN A 182 10.73 14.32 -15.06
C GLN A 182 9.51 13.98 -14.21
N VAL A 183 9.25 12.69 -14.04
CA VAL A 183 8.32 12.16 -13.03
C VAL A 183 9.13 11.82 -11.79
N VAL A 184 8.75 12.38 -10.66
CA VAL A 184 9.45 12.16 -9.39
C VAL A 184 9.06 10.80 -8.83
N GLU A 185 10.05 9.95 -8.63
CA GLU A 185 9.81 8.68 -7.94
C GLU A 185 9.40 8.91 -6.49
N THR A 186 8.40 8.18 -6.04
CA THR A 186 8.01 8.11 -4.63
C THR A 186 7.61 6.67 -4.29
N THR A 187 7.64 6.32 -3.03
CA THR A 187 7.17 5.01 -2.56
C THR A 187 5.93 5.22 -1.71
N THR A 188 4.80 4.66 -2.14
CA THR A 188 3.59 4.71 -1.32
C THR A 188 3.75 3.78 -0.12
N THR A 189 3.44 4.30 1.05
CA THR A 189 3.59 3.60 2.33
C THR A 189 2.31 3.66 3.14
N THR A 190 2.23 2.82 4.15
CA THR A 190 1.14 2.77 5.14
C THR A 190 1.62 3.09 6.55
N ILE A 191 2.94 3.15 6.75
CA ILE A 191 3.57 3.31 8.06
C ILE A 191 3.79 4.79 8.38
N SER A 192 3.67 5.15 9.65
CA SER A 192 4.03 6.46 10.20
C SER A 192 5.16 6.34 11.23
N ALA A 193 5.78 7.44 11.59
CA ALA A 193 6.84 7.46 12.60
C ALA A 193 6.36 6.88 13.95
N GLY A 194 5.08 7.10 14.30
CA GLY A 194 4.48 6.55 15.52
C GLY A 194 4.24 5.04 15.51
N ASP A 195 4.35 4.37 14.35
CA ASP A 195 4.22 2.91 14.26
C ASP A 195 5.54 2.19 14.62
N ILE A 196 6.67 2.90 14.66
CA ILE A 196 7.98 2.31 14.92
C ILE A 196 8.07 1.86 16.39
N ALA A 197 8.27 0.55 16.59
CA ALA A 197 8.41 -0.04 17.92
C ALA A 197 9.85 0.13 18.44
N ALA A 198 9.99 0.12 19.77
CA ALA A 198 11.29 0.03 20.42
C ALA A 198 11.57 -1.43 20.79
N ARG A 199 12.09 -2.22 19.86
CA ARG A 199 12.40 -3.65 20.07
C ARG A 199 13.82 -3.91 19.59
N THR A 200 14.59 -4.66 20.38
CA THR A 200 16.01 -4.93 20.11
C THR A 200 16.26 -6.37 19.65
N ASP A 201 15.41 -7.32 20.03
CA ASP A 201 15.53 -8.72 19.63
C ASP A 201 14.17 -9.42 19.56
N THR A 202 14.15 -10.59 18.93
CA THR A 202 13.00 -11.50 18.79
C THR A 202 13.40 -12.92 19.19
N CYS A 203 12.52 -13.90 19.05
CA CYS A 203 12.78 -15.29 19.40
C CYS A 203 13.16 -15.50 20.90
N THR A 204 12.60 -14.69 21.78
CA THR A 204 12.87 -14.76 23.24
C THR A 204 11.94 -15.71 23.98
N GLY A 205 10.87 -16.19 23.32
CA GLY A 205 9.90 -17.13 23.87
C GLY A 205 10.25 -18.59 23.59
N SER A 206 9.46 -19.51 24.16
CA SER A 206 9.58 -20.95 23.93
C SER A 206 9.12 -21.40 22.53
N THR A 207 8.32 -20.59 21.87
CA THR A 207 7.80 -20.85 20.51
C THR A 207 8.07 -19.65 19.64
N VAL A 208 8.72 -19.83 18.50
CA VAL A 208 8.96 -18.79 17.50
C VAL A 208 7.70 -18.58 16.68
N ARG A 209 7.21 -17.36 16.66
CA ARG A 209 5.99 -16.95 15.96
C ARG A 209 6.33 -16.34 14.61
N LEU A 210 5.95 -17.04 13.54
CA LEU A 210 6.11 -16.60 12.17
C LEU A 210 4.85 -15.85 11.69
N LEU A 211 5.01 -14.81 10.90
CA LEU A 211 3.92 -14.04 10.30
C LEU A 211 4.10 -13.92 8.80
N THR A 212 3.04 -14.09 8.06
CA THR A 212 2.93 -13.62 6.67
C THR A 212 1.68 -12.78 6.50
N VAL A 213 1.80 -11.65 5.78
CA VAL A 213 0.70 -10.71 5.56
C VAL A 213 0.58 -10.40 4.08
N GLY A 214 -0.63 -10.46 3.57
CA GLY A 214 -0.94 -10.09 2.20
C GLY A 214 -2.19 -10.79 1.69
N ARG A 215 -2.68 -10.36 0.54
CA ARG A 215 -3.75 -11.09 -0.14
C ARG A 215 -3.30 -12.52 -0.40
N ILE A 216 -4.16 -13.48 -0.12
CA ILE A 216 -3.91 -14.87 -0.53
C ILE A 216 -4.09 -14.94 -2.05
N ASP A 217 -2.98 -15.11 -2.75
CA ASP A 217 -2.85 -15.03 -4.19
C ASP A 217 -1.65 -15.93 -4.59
N PRO A 218 -1.72 -16.74 -5.64
CA PRO A 218 -0.62 -17.62 -6.05
C PRO A 218 0.73 -16.93 -6.21
N ARG A 219 0.73 -15.65 -6.59
CA ARG A 219 1.97 -14.84 -6.74
C ARG A 219 2.68 -14.59 -5.42
N LYS A 220 1.99 -14.71 -4.29
CA LYS A 220 2.60 -14.55 -2.95
C LYS A 220 3.42 -15.77 -2.51
N GLY A 221 3.31 -16.90 -3.23
CA GLY A 221 4.09 -18.10 -2.96
C GLY A 221 3.79 -18.77 -1.61
N LEU A 222 2.63 -18.49 -1.01
CA LEU A 222 2.32 -18.92 0.37
C LEU A 222 2.20 -20.45 0.52
N ARG A 223 2.00 -21.20 -0.56
CA ARG A 223 1.90 -22.67 -0.54
C ARG A 223 3.14 -23.39 -0.04
N VAL A 224 4.31 -22.75 -0.06
CA VAL A 224 5.53 -23.37 0.49
C VAL A 224 5.54 -23.36 2.02
N LEU A 225 4.78 -22.47 2.68
CA LEU A 225 4.88 -22.19 4.10
C LEU A 225 4.44 -23.36 5.01
N PRO A 226 3.41 -24.16 4.72
CA PRO A 226 3.11 -25.37 5.50
C PRO A 226 4.30 -26.34 5.55
N GLU A 227 4.99 -26.55 4.43
CA GLU A 227 6.18 -27.40 4.37
C GLU A 227 7.37 -26.78 5.12
N VAL A 228 7.53 -25.45 5.07
CA VAL A 228 8.53 -24.71 5.88
C VAL A 228 8.31 -24.99 7.36
N VAL A 229 7.08 -24.86 7.87
CA VAL A 229 6.74 -25.15 9.26
C VAL A 229 7.04 -26.60 9.63
N ARG A 230 6.68 -27.55 8.76
CA ARG A 230 6.98 -28.98 8.97
C ARG A 230 8.49 -29.22 9.11
N ARG A 231 9.31 -28.61 8.24
CA ARG A 231 10.78 -28.77 8.26
C ARG A 231 11.42 -28.16 9.50
N LEU A 232 11.03 -26.96 9.87
CA LEU A 232 11.53 -26.32 11.10
C LEU A 232 11.20 -27.15 12.34
N ARG A 233 10.00 -27.71 12.39
CA ARG A 233 9.61 -28.62 13.49
C ARG A 233 10.37 -29.92 13.47
N ALA A 234 10.60 -30.52 12.31
CA ALA A 234 11.44 -31.72 12.17
C ALA A 234 12.89 -31.47 12.60
N ALA A 235 13.39 -30.24 12.47
CA ALA A 235 14.68 -29.79 12.99
C ALA A 235 14.67 -29.45 14.49
N GLY A 236 13.58 -29.74 15.21
CA GLY A 236 13.45 -29.52 16.67
C GLY A 236 13.07 -28.10 17.07
N LEU A 237 12.73 -27.21 16.14
CA LEU A 237 12.34 -25.84 16.43
C LEU A 237 10.83 -25.78 16.73
N ALA A 238 10.46 -25.22 17.89
CA ALA A 238 9.06 -24.94 18.20
C ALA A 238 8.63 -23.68 17.44
N VAL A 239 7.83 -23.86 16.39
CA VAL A 239 7.37 -22.74 15.54
C VAL A 239 5.86 -22.78 15.33
N SER A 240 5.26 -21.60 15.17
CA SER A 240 3.89 -21.37 14.70
C SER A 240 3.87 -20.35 13.58
N LEU A 241 2.87 -20.40 12.71
CA LEU A 241 2.69 -19.49 11.58
C LEU A 241 1.27 -18.95 11.54
N ASP A 242 1.14 -17.64 11.45
CA ASP A 242 -0.12 -16.97 11.14
C ASP A 242 -0.08 -16.39 9.72
N ILE A 243 -1.13 -16.70 8.94
CA ILE A 243 -1.36 -16.19 7.59
C ILE A 243 -2.48 -15.14 7.68
N VAL A 244 -2.16 -13.88 7.40
CA VAL A 244 -3.08 -12.74 7.51
C VAL A 244 -3.37 -12.16 6.14
N GLY A 245 -4.65 -12.02 5.83
CA GLY A 245 -5.13 -11.34 4.65
C GLY A 245 -6.30 -12.02 3.97
N PRO A 246 -6.99 -11.32 3.06
CA PRO A 246 -8.16 -11.85 2.36
C PRO A 246 -7.74 -12.78 1.22
N ALA A 247 -8.53 -13.81 0.99
CA ALA A 247 -8.60 -14.50 -0.29
C ALA A 247 -9.48 -13.68 -1.23
N VAL A 248 -8.96 -13.26 -2.38
CA VAL A 248 -9.67 -12.35 -3.28
C VAL A 248 -10.04 -13.06 -4.57
N GLY A 249 -11.35 -13.17 -4.81
CA GLY A 249 -11.90 -13.85 -5.98
C GLY A 249 -11.57 -15.35 -5.99
N ARG A 250 -12.03 -16.03 -7.05
CA ARG A 250 -11.84 -17.47 -7.17
C ARG A 250 -10.37 -17.93 -7.08
N PRO A 251 -9.40 -17.27 -7.73
CA PRO A 251 -7.99 -17.69 -7.60
C PRO A 251 -7.45 -17.62 -6.18
N GLY A 252 -7.89 -16.63 -5.38
CA GLY A 252 -7.49 -16.51 -3.98
C GLY A 252 -8.15 -17.58 -3.09
N GLU A 253 -9.42 -17.88 -3.32
CA GLU A 253 -10.12 -18.95 -2.59
C GLU A 253 -9.55 -20.33 -2.92
N ASP A 254 -9.24 -20.61 -4.20
CA ASP A 254 -8.59 -21.85 -4.63
C ASP A 254 -7.19 -21.97 -3.99
N GLU A 255 -6.43 -20.88 -3.91
CA GLU A 255 -5.11 -20.87 -3.25
C GLU A 255 -5.22 -21.10 -1.74
N ARG A 256 -6.21 -20.47 -1.07
CA ARG A 256 -6.47 -20.67 0.36
C ARG A 256 -6.83 -22.12 0.64
N ALA A 257 -7.71 -22.71 -0.16
CA ALA A 257 -8.09 -24.11 -0.03
C ALA A 257 -6.86 -25.02 -0.17
N ALA A 258 -6.03 -24.79 -1.18
CA ALA A 258 -4.82 -25.56 -1.40
C ALA A 258 -3.80 -25.45 -0.24
N ILE A 259 -3.66 -24.27 0.36
CA ILE A 259 -2.82 -24.09 1.57
C ILE A 259 -3.37 -24.91 2.74
N LEU A 260 -4.68 -24.89 2.98
CA LEU A 260 -5.31 -25.64 4.07
C LEU A 260 -5.23 -27.17 3.86
N ASP A 261 -5.36 -27.65 2.61
CA ASP A 261 -5.15 -29.03 2.25
C ASP A 261 -3.69 -29.48 2.53
N ASP A 262 -2.70 -28.64 2.17
CA ASP A 262 -1.30 -28.89 2.48
C ASP A 262 -1.04 -28.90 4.01
N VAL A 263 -1.66 -28.00 4.77
CA VAL A 263 -1.60 -27.98 6.25
C VAL A 263 -2.12 -29.30 6.85
N ALA A 264 -3.25 -29.79 6.37
CA ALA A 264 -3.84 -31.05 6.82
C ALA A 264 -2.96 -32.26 6.42
N ARG A 265 -2.55 -32.35 5.15
CA ARG A 265 -1.72 -33.42 4.61
C ARG A 265 -0.36 -33.54 5.31
N LEU A 266 0.24 -32.40 5.70
CA LEU A 266 1.54 -32.33 6.37
C LEU A 266 1.45 -32.47 7.89
N GLY A 267 0.25 -32.52 8.46
CA GLY A 267 0.03 -32.67 9.90
C GLY A 267 0.47 -31.47 10.75
N VAL A 268 0.45 -30.26 10.16
CA VAL A 268 0.88 -29.03 10.85
C VAL A 268 -0.29 -28.12 11.27
N GLY A 269 -1.52 -28.63 11.33
CA GLY A 269 -2.72 -27.88 11.65
C GLY A 269 -2.71 -27.19 13.01
N ALA A 270 -2.03 -27.75 14.00
CA ALA A 270 -1.84 -27.10 15.30
C ALA A 270 -0.88 -25.90 15.28
N ASN A 271 -0.12 -25.72 14.18
CA ASN A 271 0.95 -24.73 14.08
C ASN A 271 0.71 -23.68 12.99
N VAL A 272 -0.26 -23.87 12.09
CA VAL A 272 -0.56 -22.93 11.01
C VAL A 272 -2.00 -22.47 11.12
N ARG A 273 -2.20 -21.14 11.17
CA ARG A 273 -3.53 -20.53 11.25
C ARG A 273 -3.72 -19.52 10.12
N ALA A 274 -4.86 -19.57 9.46
CA ALA A 274 -5.29 -18.53 8.51
C ALA A 274 -6.29 -17.61 9.22
N LEU A 275 -5.85 -16.40 9.57
CA LEU A 275 -6.63 -15.44 10.38
C LEU A 275 -7.62 -14.61 9.56
N GLY A 276 -7.52 -14.64 8.23
CA GLY A 276 -8.30 -13.76 7.36
C GLY A 276 -7.81 -12.31 7.38
N PRO A 277 -8.63 -11.37 6.87
CA PRO A 277 -8.25 -9.96 6.82
C PRO A 277 -8.28 -9.32 8.22
N VAL A 278 -7.24 -8.54 8.50
CA VAL A 278 -7.10 -7.73 9.72
C VAL A 278 -7.03 -6.26 9.31
N PRO A 279 -7.84 -5.36 9.91
CA PRO A 279 -7.77 -3.92 9.65
C PRO A 279 -6.38 -3.36 9.97
N LEU A 280 -5.93 -2.37 9.17
CA LEU A 280 -4.57 -1.83 9.26
C LEU A 280 -4.20 -1.31 10.66
N ASP A 281 -5.14 -0.66 11.34
CA ASP A 281 -4.92 -0.13 12.70
C ASP A 281 -4.70 -1.22 13.76
N ARG A 282 -5.18 -2.44 13.52
CA ARG A 282 -4.90 -3.63 14.35
C ARG A 282 -3.69 -4.39 13.84
N LEU A 283 -3.47 -4.39 12.52
CA LEU A 283 -2.39 -5.13 11.89
C LEU A 283 -1.02 -4.56 12.26
N LEU A 284 -0.84 -3.24 12.24
CA LEU A 284 0.46 -2.62 12.53
C LEU A 284 0.96 -2.93 13.96
N PRO A 285 0.15 -2.77 15.03
CA PRO A 285 0.59 -3.22 16.36
C PRO A 285 0.84 -4.72 16.44
N MET A 286 0.09 -5.54 15.69
CA MET A 286 0.19 -7.00 15.71
C MET A 286 1.57 -7.53 15.28
N TYR A 287 2.30 -6.81 14.40
CA TYR A 287 3.65 -7.25 14.01
C TYR A 287 4.58 -7.43 15.22
N ARG A 288 4.41 -6.66 16.30
CA ARG A 288 5.23 -6.74 17.52
C ARG A 288 5.11 -8.08 18.26
N ASP A 289 4.06 -8.84 17.98
CA ASP A 289 3.82 -10.14 18.60
C ASP A 289 4.52 -11.29 17.89
N TYR A 290 5.25 -11.03 16.80
CA TYR A 290 5.90 -12.06 15.99
C TYR A 290 7.41 -11.92 16.02
N ASP A 291 8.08 -13.03 15.66
CA ASP A 291 9.53 -13.16 15.74
C ASP A 291 10.20 -13.09 14.37
N VAL A 292 9.57 -13.62 13.32
CA VAL A 292 10.07 -13.56 11.94
C VAL A 292 8.90 -13.33 10.99
N PHE A 293 9.07 -12.37 10.09
CA PHE A 293 8.15 -12.13 8.98
C PHE A 293 8.64 -12.87 7.73
N VAL A 294 7.76 -13.61 7.08
CA VAL A 294 8.12 -14.40 5.90
C VAL A 294 7.19 -14.10 4.72
N LEU A 295 7.78 -13.73 3.58
CA LEU A 295 7.04 -13.44 2.34
C LEU A 295 7.78 -14.03 1.14
N PRO A 296 7.47 -15.28 0.76
CA PRO A 296 8.13 -16.01 -0.33
C PRO A 296 7.52 -15.65 -1.71
N THR A 297 7.33 -14.37 -1.99
CA THR A 297 6.63 -13.88 -3.18
C THR A 297 7.34 -14.25 -4.48
N LEU A 298 6.56 -14.47 -5.54
CA LEU A 298 7.03 -14.78 -6.89
C LEU A 298 7.21 -13.50 -7.72
N PRO A 299 7.91 -13.55 -8.86
CA PRO A 299 8.05 -12.41 -9.76
C PRO A 299 6.69 -11.83 -10.21
N GLY A 300 6.61 -10.50 -10.40
CA GLY A 300 5.42 -9.81 -10.93
C GLY A 300 4.76 -8.84 -9.95
N GLU A 301 5.35 -8.62 -8.78
CA GLU A 301 4.94 -7.55 -7.85
C GLU A 301 5.96 -6.40 -7.83
N GLY A 302 5.51 -5.20 -7.39
CA GLY A 302 6.41 -4.11 -7.02
C GLY A 302 7.08 -4.37 -5.65
N ILE A 303 7.32 -3.30 -4.88
CA ILE A 303 7.79 -3.42 -3.49
C ILE A 303 6.57 -3.68 -2.59
N PRO A 304 6.46 -4.85 -1.91
CA PRO A 304 5.36 -5.11 -1.00
C PRO A 304 5.45 -4.22 0.25
N ARG A 305 4.42 -3.40 0.51
CA ARG A 305 4.37 -2.50 1.69
C ARG A 305 4.50 -3.22 3.03
N VAL A 306 4.05 -4.45 3.10
CA VAL A 306 4.12 -5.30 4.29
C VAL A 306 5.55 -5.55 4.79
N LEU A 307 6.57 -5.39 3.93
CA LEU A 307 7.97 -5.45 4.35
C LEU A 307 8.31 -4.24 5.23
N LEU A 308 7.88 -3.04 4.85
CA LEU A 308 8.04 -1.84 5.68
C LEU A 308 7.25 -1.95 6.98
N GLU A 309 6.03 -2.50 6.91
CA GLU A 309 5.20 -2.75 8.10
C GLU A 309 5.89 -3.71 9.08
N ALA A 310 6.51 -4.80 8.60
CA ALA A 310 7.28 -5.71 9.42
C ALA A 310 8.50 -5.03 10.05
N MET A 311 9.21 -4.19 9.29
CA MET A 311 10.35 -3.42 9.79
C MET A 311 9.94 -2.47 10.93
N THR A 312 8.77 -1.82 10.88
CA THR A 312 8.28 -0.97 11.99
C THR A 312 7.96 -1.75 13.24
N GLY A 313 7.54 -3.00 13.12
CA GLY A 313 7.32 -3.92 14.24
C GLY A 313 8.59 -4.50 14.84
N GLY A 314 9.77 -4.18 14.28
CA GLY A 314 11.04 -4.79 14.70
C GLY A 314 11.10 -6.29 14.42
N VAL A 315 10.53 -6.73 13.30
CA VAL A 315 10.47 -8.14 12.93
C VAL A 315 11.46 -8.41 11.79
N PRO A 316 12.47 -9.28 11.99
CA PRO A 316 13.35 -9.71 10.93
C PRO A 316 12.58 -10.31 9.74
N ILE A 317 13.01 -9.97 8.53
CA ILE A 317 12.31 -10.34 7.29
C ILE A 317 13.06 -11.45 6.57
N VAL A 318 12.32 -12.48 6.13
CA VAL A 318 12.73 -13.45 5.11
C VAL A 318 11.85 -13.24 3.89
N THR A 319 12.45 -12.92 2.74
CA THR A 319 11.72 -12.69 1.49
C THR A 319 12.56 -13.10 0.27
N THR A 320 11.99 -13.01 -0.92
CA THR A 320 12.66 -13.42 -2.17
C THR A 320 13.35 -12.26 -2.87
N ARG A 321 14.41 -12.58 -3.63
CA ARG A 321 15.16 -11.63 -4.48
C ARG A 321 14.43 -11.41 -5.82
N VAL A 322 13.22 -10.85 -5.78
CA VAL A 322 12.39 -10.65 -6.98
C VAL A 322 11.90 -9.21 -7.10
N ALA A 323 11.66 -8.78 -8.34
CA ALA A 323 11.04 -7.50 -8.67
C ALA A 323 11.73 -6.30 -7.97
N GLY A 324 10.95 -5.45 -7.30
CA GLY A 324 11.46 -4.27 -6.58
C GLY A 324 12.01 -4.55 -5.17
N ILE A 325 11.94 -5.78 -4.67
CA ILE A 325 12.36 -6.10 -3.29
C ILE A 325 13.84 -5.78 -3.05
N PRO A 326 14.80 -6.09 -3.96
CA PRO A 326 16.20 -5.76 -3.75
C PRO A 326 16.53 -4.26 -3.66
N SER A 327 15.61 -3.38 -4.08
CA SER A 327 15.78 -1.94 -3.89
C SER A 327 15.42 -1.47 -2.46
N LEU A 328 14.69 -2.30 -1.70
CA LEU A 328 14.31 -2.04 -0.31
C LEU A 328 15.10 -2.91 0.67
N VAL A 329 15.28 -4.18 0.35
CA VAL A 329 15.89 -5.18 1.24
C VAL A 329 17.28 -5.55 0.74
N THR A 330 18.28 -5.28 1.56
CA THR A 330 19.67 -5.72 1.37
C THR A 330 19.93 -6.95 2.22
N HIS A 331 20.38 -8.04 1.57
CA HIS A 331 20.62 -9.32 2.20
C HIS A 331 21.59 -9.21 3.39
N GLU A 332 21.23 -9.83 4.53
CA GLU A 332 21.96 -9.80 5.81
C GLU A 332 22.18 -8.42 6.43
N VAL A 333 21.64 -7.36 5.83
CA VAL A 333 21.71 -6.00 6.36
C VAL A 333 20.41 -5.63 7.07
N ASN A 334 19.28 -5.58 6.35
CA ASN A 334 17.96 -5.21 6.87
C ASN A 334 16.87 -6.28 6.59
N GLY A 335 17.26 -7.44 6.05
CA GLY A 335 16.42 -8.60 5.80
C GLY A 335 17.24 -9.73 5.18
N TRP A 336 16.62 -10.90 5.08
CA TRP A 336 17.20 -12.08 4.44
C TRP A 336 16.53 -12.31 3.08
N LEU A 337 17.34 -12.34 2.01
CA LEU A 337 16.85 -12.62 0.66
C LEU A 337 17.18 -14.06 0.27
N VAL A 338 16.16 -14.80 -0.15
CA VAL A 338 16.32 -16.11 -0.80
C VAL A 338 16.17 -15.94 -2.32
N ASP A 339 16.96 -16.67 -3.09
CA ASP A 339 16.91 -16.57 -4.57
C ASP A 339 15.74 -17.37 -5.15
N GLN A 340 15.37 -18.47 -4.49
CA GLN A 340 14.24 -19.32 -4.87
C GLN A 340 13.33 -19.54 -3.67
N PRO A 341 12.00 -19.36 -3.79
CA PRO A 341 11.06 -19.55 -2.70
C PRO A 341 10.74 -21.04 -2.48
N THR A 342 11.78 -21.89 -2.35
CA THR A 342 11.61 -23.29 -1.99
C THR A 342 11.44 -23.43 -0.49
N ALA A 343 10.79 -24.52 -0.05
CA ALA A 343 10.60 -24.77 1.37
C ALA A 343 11.93 -24.92 2.11
N ASP A 344 12.96 -25.51 1.46
CA ASP A 344 14.31 -25.65 2.02
C ASP A 344 14.96 -24.29 2.25
N ALA A 345 15.08 -23.48 1.20
CA ALA A 345 15.75 -22.18 1.27
C ALA A 345 15.08 -21.24 2.29
N VAL A 346 13.73 -21.25 2.37
CA VAL A 346 12.98 -20.44 3.33
C VAL A 346 13.15 -20.96 4.75
N ALA A 347 13.11 -22.29 4.97
CA ALA A 347 13.31 -22.89 6.29
C ALA A 347 14.73 -22.65 6.80
N ASP A 348 15.75 -22.82 5.96
CA ASP A 348 17.15 -22.58 6.32
C ASP A 348 17.38 -21.11 6.71
N ALA A 349 16.80 -20.17 5.93
CA ALA A 349 16.85 -18.74 6.23
C ALA A 349 16.22 -18.41 7.60
N ILE A 350 15.05 -18.97 7.89
CA ILE A 350 14.36 -18.80 9.18
C ILE A 350 15.17 -19.42 10.29
N ALA A 351 15.67 -20.67 10.14
CA ALA A 351 16.48 -21.34 11.14
C ALA A 351 17.78 -20.55 11.45
N ARG A 352 18.41 -19.98 10.42
CA ARG A 352 19.57 -19.11 10.58
C ARG A 352 19.26 -17.88 11.42
N ILE A 353 18.15 -17.17 11.14
CA ILE A 353 17.71 -16.02 11.93
C ILE A 353 17.40 -16.42 13.37
N ILE A 354 16.73 -17.55 13.60
CA ILE A 354 16.43 -18.05 14.93
C ILE A 354 17.69 -18.31 15.73
N GLY A 355 18.71 -18.93 15.13
CA GLY A 355 19.92 -19.37 15.78
C GLY A 355 20.98 -18.25 16.01
N ASP A 356 20.82 -17.08 15.38
CA ASP A 356 21.85 -16.02 15.38
C ASP A 356 21.29 -14.69 15.93
N ALA A 357 21.42 -14.48 17.25
CA ALA A 357 20.94 -13.26 17.90
C ALA A 357 21.64 -11.98 17.39
N PRO A 358 22.97 -11.93 17.19
CA PRO A 358 23.61 -10.77 16.56
C PRO A 358 23.08 -10.43 15.19
N LEU A 359 22.77 -11.43 14.34
CA LEU A 359 22.13 -11.22 13.04
C LEU A 359 20.75 -10.61 13.22
N ARG A 360 19.90 -11.18 14.09
CA ARG A 360 18.55 -10.64 14.34
C ARG A 360 18.58 -9.19 14.76
N GLN A 361 19.39 -8.86 15.76
CA GLN A 361 19.55 -7.49 16.27
C GLN A 361 19.98 -6.51 15.18
N ARG A 362 20.92 -6.91 14.33
CA ARG A 362 21.35 -6.11 13.17
C ARG A 362 20.23 -5.91 12.16
N LEU A 363 19.47 -6.98 11.81
CA LEU A 363 18.35 -6.89 10.89
C LEU A 363 17.25 -5.97 11.42
N ILE A 364 16.96 -6.02 12.72
CA ILE A 364 15.98 -5.16 13.40
C ILE A 364 16.42 -3.69 13.35
N ALA A 365 17.66 -3.40 13.78
CA ALA A 365 18.18 -2.04 13.83
C ALA A 365 18.19 -1.38 12.44
N ASN A 366 18.71 -2.08 11.44
CA ASN A 366 18.74 -1.58 10.07
C ASN A 366 17.35 -1.57 9.41
N GLY A 367 16.43 -2.46 9.82
CA GLY A 367 15.03 -2.43 9.43
C GLY A 367 14.35 -1.14 9.87
N TYR A 368 14.57 -0.70 11.11
CA TYR A 368 14.07 0.58 11.61
C TYR A 368 14.63 1.78 10.83
N GLU A 369 15.95 1.80 10.56
CA GLU A 369 16.54 2.87 9.75
C GLU A 369 15.91 2.95 8.37
N THR A 370 15.69 1.77 7.74
CA THR A 370 15.00 1.70 6.46
C THR A 370 13.56 2.23 6.58
N ALA A 371 12.79 1.75 7.55
CA ALA A 371 11.40 2.16 7.75
C ALA A 371 11.26 3.67 7.98
N ARG A 372 12.15 4.30 8.76
CA ARG A 372 12.15 5.76 8.99
C ARG A 372 12.23 6.55 7.70
N GLY A 373 13.01 6.08 6.72
CA GLY A 373 13.10 6.70 5.39
C GLY A 373 11.82 6.62 4.55
N PHE A 374 10.89 5.72 4.90
CA PHE A 374 9.68 5.44 4.13
C PHE A 374 8.38 5.71 4.91
N THR A 375 8.43 6.46 6.00
CA THR A 375 7.21 6.85 6.72
C THR A 375 6.34 7.81 5.89
N LEU A 376 5.05 7.88 6.22
CA LEU A 376 4.11 8.80 5.59
C LEU A 376 4.56 10.25 5.74
N GLU A 377 5.14 10.61 6.90
CA GLU A 377 5.69 11.94 7.16
C GLU A 377 6.89 12.22 6.26
N ALA A 378 7.82 11.26 6.11
CA ALA A 378 8.98 11.40 5.22
C ALA A 378 8.55 11.49 3.75
N GLN A 379 7.55 10.70 3.33
CA GLN A 379 6.97 10.77 1.99
C GLN A 379 6.31 12.14 1.76
N ALA A 380 5.46 12.58 2.69
CA ALA A 380 4.78 13.88 2.61
C ALA A 380 5.78 15.03 2.54
N ALA A 381 6.83 15.01 3.38
CA ALA A 381 7.87 16.05 3.38
C ALA A 381 8.57 16.16 2.02
N ARG A 382 9.02 15.03 1.44
CA ARG A 382 9.63 15.00 0.11
C ARG A 382 8.69 15.51 -0.98
N MET A 383 7.44 15.02 -1.00
CA MET A 383 6.44 15.45 -1.99
C MET A 383 6.10 16.93 -1.85
N MET A 384 5.91 17.42 -0.63
CA MET A 384 5.54 18.83 -0.39
C MET A 384 6.68 19.79 -0.68
N SER A 385 7.94 19.39 -0.49
CA SER A 385 9.11 20.15 -0.92
C SER A 385 9.10 20.37 -2.44
N GLU A 386 8.86 19.30 -3.23
CA GLU A 386 8.74 19.39 -4.69
C GLU A 386 7.51 20.23 -5.12
N VAL A 387 6.38 20.08 -4.44
CA VAL A 387 5.16 20.86 -4.70
C VAL A 387 5.40 22.34 -4.46
N SER A 388 6.00 22.71 -3.33
CA SER A 388 6.32 24.09 -3.00
C SER A 388 7.27 24.73 -4.01
N SER A 389 8.36 24.03 -4.34
CA SER A 389 9.39 24.50 -5.25
C SER A 389 8.87 24.64 -6.69
N ARG A 390 8.24 23.59 -7.24
CA ARG A 390 7.89 23.55 -8.68
C ARG A 390 6.55 24.18 -9.03
N LEU A 391 5.62 24.27 -8.09
CA LEU A 391 4.36 24.98 -8.29
C LEU A 391 4.37 26.41 -7.74
N HIS A 392 5.49 26.84 -7.12
CA HIS A 392 5.66 28.16 -6.52
C HIS A 392 4.56 28.52 -5.50
N VAL A 393 4.17 27.52 -4.68
CA VAL A 393 3.13 27.69 -3.66
C VAL A 393 3.75 27.70 -2.25
N ARG A 394 3.21 28.55 -1.37
CA ARG A 394 3.64 28.60 0.04
C ARG A 394 2.83 27.60 0.86
N LEU A 395 3.48 26.54 1.32
CA LEU A 395 2.92 25.56 2.22
C LEU A 395 3.17 25.96 3.68
N LYS A 396 2.33 25.47 4.59
CA LYS A 396 2.65 25.50 6.02
C LYS A 396 3.88 24.63 6.27
N GLN A 397 4.67 25.02 7.26
CA GLN A 397 5.71 24.14 7.80
C GLN A 397 5.07 23.31 8.92
N PRO A 398 5.05 21.96 8.83
CA PRO A 398 4.63 21.15 9.97
C PRO A 398 5.53 21.47 11.15
N ALA A 399 4.96 21.52 12.36
CA ALA A 399 5.76 21.56 13.56
C ALA A 399 6.73 20.37 13.51
N THR A 400 8.03 20.66 13.63
CA THR A 400 9.06 19.61 13.65
C THR A 400 8.70 18.60 14.74
N VAL A 401 8.30 17.39 14.33
CA VAL A 401 8.26 16.25 15.26
C VAL A 401 9.73 15.98 15.58
N PRO A 402 10.16 16.06 16.83
CA PRO A 402 11.51 15.66 17.18
C PRO A 402 11.68 14.20 16.73
N VAL A 403 12.67 13.95 15.90
CA VAL A 403 13.13 12.59 15.62
C VAL A 403 13.77 12.10 16.93
N ALA A 404 13.01 11.30 17.69
CA ALA A 404 13.51 10.63 18.89
C ALA A 404 14.39 9.45 18.51
#